data_5c2e05d454558b00c6acbe567f63c4ee
#
_entry.id   5c2e05d454558b00c6acbe567f63c4ee
#
_cell.length_a   1.000
_cell.length_b   1.000
_cell.length_c   1.000
_cell.angle_alpha   90.00
_cell.angle_beta   90.00
_cell.angle_gamma   90.00
#
_symmetry.space_group_name_H-M   'P 1'
#
loop_
_entity.id
_entity.type
_entity.pdbx_description
1 polymer ?
#
loop_
_entity_poly.entity_id
_entity_poly.type
_entity_poly.pdbx_seq_one_letter_code
_entity_poly.pdbx_strand_id
1 'polypeptide(L)'
;DTLGEPRLANPENARSMHTGRAANVITEVARLSGYEQGSSEPGRGKGLSFYFCHSGYVAQVADVSVSANKEVKVHKVWAVADFGFIHNLNGAENQMEGGIIDGISQLFNAKITFNNGVIQQQNFHQYPLVRMPQAPELEVAFLEPEEFSPTGGGEPSMPPVLAAVTNAIY
;
A
#
# COMPACT_ATOMS: atom_id res chain seq x y z
N ASP A 1 -1.45 16.30 16.58
CA ASP A 1 -2.05 15.05 17.08
C ASP A 1 -3.56 15.09 16.92
N THR A 2 -4.05 14.74 15.72
CA THR A 2 -5.46 14.86 15.37
C THR A 2 -6.29 13.64 15.77
N LEU A 3 -5.65 12.54 16.19
CA LEU A 3 -6.32 11.30 16.54
C LEU A 3 -6.69 11.17 18.04
N GLY A 4 -6.24 12.10 18.87
CA GLY A 4 -6.47 12.08 20.32
C GLY A 4 -5.77 10.91 21.02
N GLU A 5 -6.22 10.56 22.23
CA GLU A 5 -5.67 9.43 22.97
C GLU A 5 -5.93 8.09 22.24
N PRO A 6 -4.97 7.15 22.25
CA PRO A 6 -5.13 5.84 21.64
C PRO A 6 -6.37 5.10 22.15
N ARG A 7 -7.25 4.70 21.25
CA ARG A 7 -8.52 4.03 21.57
C ARG A 7 -9.05 3.19 20.42
N LEU A 8 -9.97 2.28 20.71
CA LEU A 8 -10.79 1.64 19.68
C LEU A 8 -11.75 2.64 19.05
N ALA A 9 -11.90 2.62 17.73
CA ALA A 9 -12.85 3.45 17.01
C ALA A 9 -14.31 3.13 17.40
N ASN A 10 -14.59 1.85 17.69
CA ASN A 10 -15.83 1.38 18.32
C ASN A 10 -15.46 0.54 19.56
N PRO A 11 -15.64 1.06 20.78
CA PRO A 11 -15.31 0.32 22.01
C PRO A 11 -16.08 -0.99 22.22
N GLU A 12 -17.26 -1.13 21.62
CA GLU A 12 -18.09 -2.33 21.72
C GLU A 12 -17.62 -3.46 20.80
N ASN A 13 -16.75 -3.15 19.86
CA ASN A 13 -16.19 -4.10 18.91
C ASN A 13 -14.66 -4.18 19.03
N ALA A 14 -14.16 -5.22 19.69
CA ALA A 14 -12.73 -5.45 19.88
C ALA A 14 -11.94 -5.60 18.54
N ARG A 15 -12.61 -5.83 17.42
CA ARG A 15 -11.99 -5.87 16.09
C ARG A 15 -12.05 -4.54 15.35
N SER A 16 -12.58 -3.49 15.98
CA SER A 16 -12.56 -2.16 15.38
C SER A 16 -11.13 -1.61 15.34
N MET A 17 -10.93 -0.62 14.48
CA MET A 17 -9.63 0.03 14.34
C MET A 17 -9.17 0.65 15.67
N HIS A 18 -7.93 0.38 16.08
CA HIS A 18 -7.26 1.02 17.19
C HIS A 18 -6.46 2.24 16.68
N THR A 19 -6.83 3.43 17.09
CA THR A 19 -6.27 4.67 16.54
C THR A 19 -4.76 4.82 16.77
N GLY A 20 -4.25 4.31 17.90
CA GLY A 20 -2.81 4.32 18.19
C GLY A 20 -2.02 3.44 17.21
N ARG A 21 -2.50 2.23 16.89
CA ARG A 21 -1.85 1.35 15.91
C ARG A 21 -1.87 1.99 14.51
N ALA A 22 -3.00 2.59 14.12
CA ALA A 22 -3.11 3.34 12.86
C ALA A 22 -2.10 4.50 12.80
N ALA A 23 -1.99 5.29 13.88
CA ALA A 23 -1.03 6.39 13.96
C ALA A 23 0.42 5.89 13.87
N ASN A 24 0.75 4.76 14.52
CA ASN A 24 2.10 4.21 14.52
C ASN A 24 2.56 3.80 13.12
N VAL A 25 1.76 3.06 12.35
CA VAL A 25 2.14 2.66 10.98
C VAL A 25 2.26 3.86 10.04
N ILE A 26 1.40 4.88 10.19
CA ILE A 26 1.46 6.12 9.40
C ILE A 26 2.73 6.91 9.73
N THR A 27 3.03 7.08 11.00
CA THR A 27 4.21 7.82 11.46
C THR A 27 5.50 7.14 11.00
N GLU A 28 5.56 5.82 11.15
CA GLU A 28 6.76 5.07 10.80
C GLU A 28 7.01 5.05 9.28
N VAL A 29 5.98 4.86 8.45
CA VAL A 29 6.17 4.90 6.99
C VAL A 29 6.56 6.31 6.51
N ALA A 30 6.00 7.35 7.13
CA ALA A 30 6.39 8.73 6.83
C ALA A 30 7.87 9.00 7.19
N ARG A 31 8.31 8.47 8.34
CA ARG A 31 9.72 8.55 8.78
C ARG A 31 10.66 7.81 7.82
N LEU A 32 10.37 6.55 7.51
CA LEU A 32 11.20 5.70 6.63
C LEU A 32 11.33 6.28 5.23
N SER A 33 10.23 6.78 4.68
CA SER A 33 10.21 7.34 3.32
C SER A 33 10.73 8.78 3.23
N GLY A 34 10.92 9.46 4.35
CA GLY A 34 11.18 10.92 4.36
C GLY A 34 10.02 11.68 3.70
N TYR A 35 8.79 11.30 3.94
CA TYR A 35 7.59 11.86 3.31
C TYR A 35 7.46 13.37 3.50
N GLU A 36 7.71 13.87 4.72
CA GLU A 36 7.60 15.28 5.04
C GLU A 36 8.60 16.18 4.30
N GLN A 37 9.70 15.59 3.82
CA GLN A 37 10.71 16.32 3.05
C GLN A 37 10.28 16.57 1.59
N GLY A 38 9.22 15.88 1.15
CA GLY A 38 8.71 15.99 -0.22
C GLY A 38 9.69 15.50 -1.27
N SER A 39 9.50 15.98 -2.50
CA SER A 39 10.46 15.83 -3.60
C SER A 39 10.87 17.21 -4.11
N SER A 40 12.16 17.38 -4.37
CA SER A 40 12.71 18.60 -5.00
C SER A 40 12.74 18.53 -6.52
N GLU A 41 12.47 17.36 -7.11
CA GLU A 41 12.53 17.14 -8.55
C GLU A 41 11.17 17.50 -9.20
N PRO A 42 11.18 18.38 -10.24
CA PRO A 42 9.95 18.68 -10.97
C PRO A 42 9.32 17.41 -11.58
N GLY A 43 8.02 17.26 -11.43
CA GLY A 43 7.28 16.10 -11.94
C GLY A 43 7.47 14.82 -11.13
N ARG A 44 8.03 14.91 -9.90
CA ARG A 44 8.16 13.79 -8.98
C ARG A 44 7.52 14.13 -7.64
N GLY A 45 6.79 13.20 -7.09
CA GLY A 45 6.06 13.39 -5.83
C GLY A 45 6.02 12.12 -4.99
N LYS A 46 5.70 12.30 -3.72
CA LYS A 46 5.43 11.21 -2.79
C LYS A 46 3.98 11.28 -2.33
N GLY A 47 3.28 10.16 -2.36
CA GLY A 47 1.92 10.05 -1.87
C GLY A 47 1.80 9.02 -0.75
N LEU A 48 1.10 9.37 0.30
CA LEU A 48 0.85 8.52 1.47
C LEU A 48 -0.57 7.99 1.45
N SER A 49 -0.74 6.76 1.90
CA SER A 49 -2.03 6.13 2.12
C SER A 49 -2.01 5.23 3.34
N PHE A 50 -3.21 4.94 3.87
CA PHE A 50 -3.43 4.05 4.98
C PHE A 50 -4.62 3.14 4.69
N TYR A 51 -4.54 1.88 5.11
CA TYR A 51 -5.62 0.91 5.00
C TYR A 51 -5.73 0.04 6.25
N PHE A 52 -6.97 -0.24 6.66
CA PHE A 52 -7.31 -1.13 7.77
C PHE A 52 -8.24 -2.22 7.26
N CYS A 53 -7.82 -3.47 7.42
CA CYS A 53 -8.60 -4.63 6.98
C CYS A 53 -8.23 -5.86 7.82
N HIS A 54 -9.22 -6.68 8.18
CA HIS A 54 -9.01 -7.90 8.97
C HIS A 54 -8.20 -7.69 10.26
N SER A 55 -8.41 -6.56 10.92
CA SER A 55 -7.65 -6.10 12.09
C SER A 55 -6.15 -5.88 11.84
N GLY A 56 -5.71 -5.88 10.60
CA GLY A 56 -4.36 -5.50 10.18
C GLY A 56 -4.32 -4.04 9.73
N TYR A 57 -3.18 -3.41 9.91
CA TYR A 57 -2.93 -2.00 9.62
C TYR A 57 -1.79 -1.91 8.63
N VAL A 58 -1.98 -1.19 7.53
CA VAL A 58 -0.91 -0.96 6.55
C VAL A 58 -0.91 0.50 6.14
N ALA A 59 0.26 1.12 6.20
CA ALA A 59 0.50 2.44 5.61
C ALA A 59 1.57 2.32 4.54
N GLN A 60 1.40 3.06 3.45
CA GLN A 60 2.34 3.06 2.33
C GLN A 60 2.64 4.46 1.84
N VAL A 61 3.87 4.66 1.39
CA VAL A 61 4.30 5.85 0.65
C VAL A 61 4.85 5.40 -0.69
N ALA A 62 4.33 5.96 -1.77
CA ALA A 62 4.84 5.75 -3.12
C ALA A 62 5.62 6.98 -3.59
N ASP A 63 6.78 6.76 -4.19
CA ASP A 63 7.59 7.75 -4.90
C ASP A 63 7.35 7.58 -6.39
N VAL A 64 6.79 8.61 -7.01
CA VAL A 64 6.27 8.56 -8.38
C VAL A 64 6.76 9.74 -9.19
N SER A 65 7.08 9.51 -10.46
CA SER A 65 7.29 10.61 -11.41
C SER A 65 6.31 10.56 -12.56
N VAL A 66 5.98 11.74 -13.06
CA VAL A 66 5.17 11.93 -14.27
C VAL A 66 6.00 12.69 -15.30
N SER A 67 6.24 12.04 -16.45
CA SER A 67 7.01 12.64 -17.53
C SER A 67 6.21 13.73 -18.29
N ALA A 68 6.90 14.53 -19.11
CA ALA A 68 6.23 15.50 -19.99
C ALA A 68 5.21 14.85 -20.94
N ASN A 69 5.41 13.58 -21.29
CA ASN A 69 4.50 12.78 -22.09
C ASN A 69 3.36 12.15 -21.28
N LYS A 70 3.22 12.51 -20.00
CA LYS A 70 2.23 11.97 -19.07
C LYS A 70 2.41 10.47 -18.75
N GLU A 71 3.61 9.95 -18.93
CA GLU A 71 3.93 8.59 -18.48
C GLU A 71 4.23 8.59 -17.00
N VAL A 72 3.58 7.72 -16.29
CA VAL A 72 3.73 7.56 -14.83
C VAL A 72 4.73 6.44 -14.55
N LYS A 73 5.69 6.69 -13.66
CA LYS A 73 6.63 5.69 -13.18
C LYS A 73 6.66 5.67 -11.65
N VAL A 74 6.40 4.51 -11.08
CA VAL A 74 6.61 4.25 -9.66
C VAL A 74 8.07 3.83 -9.47
N HIS A 75 8.81 4.57 -8.65
CA HIS A 75 10.24 4.32 -8.41
C HIS A 75 10.44 3.42 -7.19
N LYS A 76 9.75 3.75 -6.10
CA LYS A 76 9.88 3.04 -4.84
C LYS A 76 8.56 3.08 -4.06
N VAL A 77 8.29 2.03 -3.31
CA VAL A 77 7.20 1.99 -2.34
C VAL A 77 7.77 1.56 -0.99
N TRP A 78 7.54 2.37 0.02
CA TRP A 78 7.74 2.02 1.43
C TRP A 78 6.42 1.55 1.98
N ALA A 79 6.44 0.47 2.74
CA ALA A 79 5.27 -0.07 3.39
C ALA A 79 5.58 -0.43 4.84
N VAL A 80 4.71 -0.01 5.74
CA VAL A 80 4.77 -0.40 7.16
C VAL A 80 3.46 -1.08 7.51
N ALA A 81 3.56 -2.26 8.10
CA ALA A 81 2.42 -3.04 8.54
C ALA A 81 2.47 -3.35 10.04
N ASP A 82 1.30 -3.45 10.64
CA ASP A 82 1.09 -4.00 11.98
C ASP A 82 0.02 -5.08 11.89
N PHE A 83 0.47 -6.33 11.96
CA PHE A 83 -0.36 -7.53 11.99
C PHE A 83 -0.36 -8.23 13.35
N GLY A 84 0.10 -7.52 14.41
CA GLY A 84 0.42 -8.14 15.69
C GLY A 84 1.64 -9.04 15.57
N PHE A 85 1.70 -10.11 16.35
CA PHE A 85 2.82 -11.05 16.32
C PHE A 85 2.93 -11.77 14.96
N ILE A 86 4.12 -11.79 14.37
CA ILE A 86 4.40 -12.42 13.07
C ILE A 86 5.13 -13.75 13.27
N HIS A 87 4.47 -14.85 12.92
CA HIS A 87 5.06 -16.20 13.02
C HIS A 87 6.13 -16.49 11.97
N ASN A 88 6.03 -15.90 10.79
CA ASN A 88 6.93 -16.11 9.66
C ASN A 88 7.17 -14.78 8.95
N LEU A 89 8.26 -14.13 9.31
CA LEU A 89 8.61 -12.80 8.77
C LEU A 89 8.80 -12.84 7.24
N ASN A 90 9.56 -13.79 6.74
CA ASN A 90 9.79 -13.93 5.29
C ASN A 90 8.49 -14.17 4.51
N GLY A 91 7.56 -14.95 5.07
CA GLY A 91 6.23 -15.13 4.49
C GLY A 91 5.41 -13.85 4.49
N ALA A 92 5.48 -13.06 5.56
CA ALA A 92 4.80 -11.76 5.66
C ALA A 92 5.37 -10.73 4.67
N GLU A 93 6.70 -10.66 4.54
CA GLU A 93 7.37 -9.81 3.55
C GLU A 93 6.91 -10.15 2.13
N ASN A 94 6.96 -11.42 1.74
CA ASN A 94 6.52 -11.88 0.42
C ASN A 94 5.04 -11.53 0.13
N GLN A 95 4.15 -11.62 1.14
CA GLN A 95 2.75 -11.23 1.01
C GLN A 95 2.61 -9.71 0.79
N MET A 96 3.34 -8.92 1.55
CA MET A 96 3.33 -7.46 1.39
C MET A 96 3.83 -7.05 0.00
N GLU A 97 4.99 -7.55 -0.42
CA GLU A 97 5.59 -7.24 -1.71
C GLU A 97 4.69 -7.70 -2.88
N GLY A 98 4.19 -8.93 -2.81
CA GLY A 98 3.28 -9.49 -3.82
C GLY A 98 2.01 -8.66 -3.97
N GLY A 99 1.39 -8.27 -2.85
CA GLY A 99 0.18 -7.43 -2.86
C GLY A 99 0.44 -6.02 -3.44
N ILE A 100 1.59 -5.41 -3.13
CA ILE A 100 1.98 -4.12 -3.72
C ILE A 100 2.13 -4.23 -5.24
N ILE A 101 2.84 -5.23 -5.74
CA ILE A 101 3.03 -5.46 -7.19
C ILE A 101 1.70 -5.74 -7.89
N ASP A 102 0.82 -6.52 -7.27
CA ASP A 102 -0.52 -6.78 -7.81
C ASP A 102 -1.35 -5.49 -7.86
N GLY A 103 -1.34 -4.68 -6.81
CA GLY A 103 -2.01 -3.38 -6.79
C GLY A 103 -1.52 -2.44 -7.89
N ILE A 104 -0.21 -2.36 -8.13
CA ILE A 104 0.37 -1.58 -9.23
C ILE A 104 -0.07 -2.14 -10.59
N SER A 105 -0.14 -3.48 -10.73
CA SER A 105 -0.66 -4.12 -11.94
C SER A 105 -2.12 -3.74 -12.20
N GLN A 106 -2.93 -3.73 -11.16
CA GLN A 106 -4.34 -3.33 -11.27
C GLN A 106 -4.49 -1.86 -11.63
N LEU A 107 -3.68 -0.99 -11.04
CA LEU A 107 -3.75 0.46 -11.31
C LEU A 107 -3.45 0.81 -12.76
N PHE A 108 -2.43 0.20 -13.37
CA PHE A 108 -1.95 0.61 -14.70
C PHE A 108 -2.41 -0.30 -15.84
N ASN A 109 -2.59 -1.59 -15.60
CA ASN A 109 -2.69 -2.57 -16.66
C ASN A 109 -4.01 -3.35 -16.66
N ALA A 110 -4.61 -3.57 -15.48
CA ALA A 110 -5.78 -4.43 -15.31
C ALA A 110 -7.04 -3.74 -15.82
N LYS A 111 -7.32 -3.91 -17.12
CA LYS A 111 -8.49 -3.32 -17.75
C LYS A 111 -9.32 -4.38 -18.47
N ILE A 112 -10.58 -4.54 -18.05
CA ILE A 112 -11.58 -5.36 -18.75
C ILE A 112 -12.59 -4.44 -19.43
N THR A 113 -12.80 -4.67 -20.71
CA THR A 113 -13.75 -3.92 -21.52
C THR A 113 -14.82 -4.83 -22.12
N PHE A 114 -15.99 -4.26 -22.35
CA PHE A 114 -17.14 -4.97 -22.91
C PHE A 114 -17.57 -4.31 -24.21
N ASN A 115 -17.93 -5.15 -25.17
CA ASN A 115 -18.58 -4.71 -26.39
C ASN A 115 -19.81 -5.60 -26.65
N ASN A 116 -21.01 -5.00 -26.69
CA ASN A 116 -22.29 -5.71 -26.82
C ASN A 116 -22.44 -6.89 -25.84
N GLY A 117 -22.03 -6.71 -24.57
CA GLY A 117 -22.11 -7.74 -23.52
C GLY A 117 -21.02 -8.81 -23.57
N VAL A 118 -20.06 -8.71 -24.50
CA VAL A 118 -18.95 -9.66 -24.63
C VAL A 118 -17.65 -9.04 -24.12
N ILE A 119 -16.96 -9.77 -23.23
CA ILE A 119 -15.64 -9.40 -22.71
C ILE A 119 -14.64 -9.39 -23.88
N GLN A 120 -13.86 -8.32 -24.01
CA GLN A 120 -12.88 -8.17 -25.08
C GLN A 120 -11.53 -8.82 -24.75
N GLN A 121 -11.16 -8.89 -23.47
CA GLN A 121 -9.93 -9.54 -23.02
C GLN A 121 -10.20 -11.03 -22.81
N GLN A 122 -9.75 -11.86 -23.74
CA GLN A 122 -10.00 -13.31 -23.75
C GLN A 122 -8.79 -14.13 -23.35
N ASN A 123 -7.62 -13.51 -23.14
CA ASN A 123 -6.40 -14.22 -22.80
C ASN A 123 -5.40 -13.29 -22.06
N PHE A 124 -4.40 -13.88 -21.40
CA PHE A 124 -3.40 -13.19 -20.57
C PHE A 124 -2.57 -12.13 -21.33
N HIS A 125 -2.32 -12.27 -22.63
CA HIS A 125 -1.62 -11.26 -23.40
C HIS A 125 -2.45 -9.97 -23.61
N GLN A 126 -3.76 -10.04 -23.39
CA GLN A 126 -4.69 -8.90 -23.44
C GLN A 126 -4.99 -8.32 -22.07
N TYR A 127 -4.47 -8.95 -21.00
CA TYR A 127 -4.57 -8.52 -19.62
C TYR A 127 -3.18 -8.55 -18.99
N PRO A 128 -2.31 -7.60 -19.35
CA PRO A 128 -0.92 -7.62 -18.91
C PRO A 128 -0.79 -7.31 -17.43
N LEU A 129 0.15 -7.97 -16.77
CA LEU A 129 0.58 -7.68 -15.40
C LEU A 129 1.92 -6.95 -15.43
N VAL A 130 2.25 -6.27 -14.35
CA VAL A 130 3.59 -5.67 -14.13
C VAL A 130 4.65 -6.77 -14.26
N ARG A 131 5.71 -6.48 -15.01
CA ARG A 131 6.86 -7.37 -15.19
C ARG A 131 8.05 -6.88 -14.37
N MET A 132 9.00 -7.76 -14.07
CA MET A 132 10.18 -7.45 -13.27
C MET A 132 10.87 -6.12 -13.64
N PRO A 133 11.08 -5.78 -14.92
CA PRO A 133 11.71 -4.50 -15.28
C PRO A 133 10.86 -3.26 -14.97
N GLN A 134 9.56 -3.45 -14.69
CA GLN A 134 8.61 -2.38 -14.39
C GLN A 134 8.34 -2.27 -12.89
N ALA A 135 8.74 -3.29 -12.11
CA ALA A 135 8.53 -3.33 -10.68
C ALA A 135 9.33 -2.21 -9.99
N PRO A 136 8.74 -1.47 -9.05
CA PRO A 136 9.47 -0.51 -8.23
C PRO A 136 10.41 -1.20 -7.23
N GLU A 137 11.31 -0.44 -6.64
CA GLU A 137 11.96 -0.86 -5.40
C GLU A 137 10.93 -0.94 -4.27
N LEU A 138 11.02 -1.98 -3.45
CA LEU A 138 10.14 -2.17 -2.30
C LEU A 138 10.95 -2.18 -1.00
N GLU A 139 10.42 -1.50 0.01
CA GLU A 139 10.97 -1.52 1.37
C GLU A 139 9.82 -1.75 2.34
N VAL A 140 9.82 -2.93 2.97
CA VAL A 140 8.76 -3.37 3.87
C VAL A 140 9.29 -3.43 5.29
N ALA A 141 8.52 -2.91 6.24
CA ALA A 141 8.81 -2.99 7.67
C ALA A 141 7.54 -3.39 8.44
N PHE A 142 7.75 -4.01 9.59
CA PHE A 142 6.66 -4.44 10.47
C PHE A 142 6.81 -3.80 11.85
N LEU A 143 5.66 -3.42 12.40
CA LEU A 143 5.54 -3.13 13.82
C LEU A 143 4.96 -4.39 14.50
N GLU A 144 5.66 -4.90 15.49
CA GLU A 144 5.28 -6.13 16.19
C GLU A 144 4.96 -5.84 17.66
N PRO A 145 3.81 -5.23 17.96
CA PRO A 145 3.41 -5.01 19.36
C PRO A 145 3.04 -6.35 20.01
N GLU A 146 3.80 -6.73 21.04
CA GLU A 146 3.67 -8.03 21.73
C GLU A 146 2.29 -8.26 22.34
N GLU A 147 1.58 -7.19 22.71
CA GLU A 147 0.26 -7.25 23.31
C GLU A 147 -0.87 -7.63 22.35
N PHE A 148 -0.62 -7.66 21.03
CA PHE A 148 -1.66 -7.96 20.04
C PHE A 148 -1.47 -9.32 19.39
N SER A 149 -2.58 -10.07 19.33
CA SER A 149 -2.64 -11.36 18.64
C SER A 149 -2.40 -11.20 17.13
N PRO A 150 -1.89 -12.24 16.46
CA PRO A 150 -1.77 -12.28 15.00
C PRO A 150 -3.08 -11.93 14.30
N THR A 151 -2.99 -11.17 13.21
CA THR A 151 -4.11 -10.79 12.37
C THR A 151 -3.88 -11.19 10.91
N GLY A 152 -4.86 -10.93 10.02
CA GLY A 152 -4.73 -11.26 8.60
C GLY A 152 -3.78 -10.31 7.87
N GLY A 153 -2.76 -10.88 7.22
CA GLY A 153 -1.76 -10.14 6.42
C GLY A 153 -1.79 -10.43 4.91
N GLY A 154 -2.78 -11.23 4.42
CA GLY A 154 -2.82 -11.66 3.03
C GLY A 154 -3.24 -10.58 2.03
N GLU A 155 -4.16 -9.71 2.40
CA GLU A 155 -4.80 -8.75 1.48
C GLU A 155 -4.44 -7.27 1.75
N PRO A 156 -4.10 -6.85 2.99
CA PRO A 156 -4.07 -5.43 3.34
C PRO A 156 -3.03 -4.58 2.60
N SER A 157 -2.04 -5.19 1.96
CA SER A 157 -0.97 -4.47 1.24
C SER A 157 -1.38 -3.97 -0.15
N MET A 158 -2.38 -4.59 -0.78
CA MET A 158 -2.76 -4.28 -2.15
C MET A 158 -3.57 -2.97 -2.27
N PRO A 159 -4.65 -2.71 -1.49
CA PRO A 159 -5.47 -1.51 -1.68
C PRO A 159 -4.73 -0.19 -1.45
N PRO A 160 -3.86 -0.04 -0.44
CA PRO A 160 -3.25 1.25 -0.17
C PRO A 160 -2.27 1.70 -1.24
N VAL A 161 -1.61 0.81 -2.00
CA VAL A 161 -0.67 1.25 -3.04
C VAL A 161 -1.36 2.04 -4.15
N LEU A 162 -2.62 1.70 -4.51
CA LEU A 162 -3.36 2.44 -5.51
C LEU A 162 -3.56 3.90 -5.07
N ALA A 163 -3.97 4.09 -3.82
CA ALA A 163 -4.18 5.42 -3.26
C ALA A 163 -2.85 6.17 -3.07
N ALA A 164 -1.78 5.50 -2.61
CA ALA A 164 -0.46 6.13 -2.48
C ALA A 164 0.05 6.66 -3.82
N VAL A 165 -0.01 5.85 -4.89
CA VAL A 165 0.42 6.28 -6.22
C VAL A 165 -0.42 7.43 -6.76
N THR A 166 -1.75 7.39 -6.61
CA THR A 166 -2.61 8.48 -7.08
C THR A 166 -2.39 9.78 -6.30
N ASN A 167 -2.18 9.70 -4.98
CA ASN A 167 -1.84 10.86 -4.16
C ASN A 167 -0.46 11.45 -4.52
N ALA A 168 0.48 10.65 -5.00
CA ALA A 168 1.79 11.13 -5.44
C ALA A 168 1.74 11.88 -6.77
N ILE A 169 0.75 11.60 -7.62
CA ILE A 169 0.55 12.25 -8.92
C ILE A 169 -0.13 13.62 -8.77
N TYR A 170 -1.00 13.77 -7.75
CA TYR A 170 -1.76 14.99 -7.49
C TYR A 170 -0.90 16.10 -6.90
#